data_c7fa684f33c9b2a938095127a2f741f7
#
_entry.id   c7fa684f33c9b2a938095127a2f741f7
#
_cell.length_a   1.000
_cell.length_b   1.000
_cell.length_c   1.000
_cell.angle_alpha   90.00
_cell.angle_beta   90.00
_cell.angle_gamma   90.00
#
_symmetry.space_group_name_H-M   'P 1'
#
loop_
_entity.id
_entity.type
_entity.pdbx_description
1 polymer ?
#
loop_
_entity_poly.entity_id
_entity_poly.type
_entity_poly.pdbx_seq_one_letter_code
_entity_poly.pdbx_strand_id
1 'polypeptide(L)'
;MEYKVALCDDDEKIASKIMEAFNNELHAHNLEATIDYYSSGDVLIEAAKEKHYNLALLDIDMTPLNGFDTAQSICSISSDTRIVFVTSHEELVFDTFEYTPFYFIRKKYYETGVKKLVNKLTHTDLLTTSVHL
;
A
#
# COMPACT_ATOMS: atom_id res chain seq x y z
N MET A 1 9.71 4.08 -14.64
CA MET A 1 8.33 3.94 -14.16
C MET A 1 8.21 4.53 -12.76
N GLU A 2 7.20 5.34 -12.56
CA GLU A 2 6.95 5.99 -11.28
C GLU A 2 5.63 5.49 -10.68
N TYR A 3 5.70 5.09 -9.42
CA TYR A 3 4.50 4.71 -8.66
C TYR A 3 4.01 5.90 -7.84
N LYS A 4 2.71 6.10 -7.82
CA LYS A 4 2.06 7.05 -6.92
C LYS A 4 1.43 6.24 -5.80
N VAL A 5 1.92 6.44 -4.59
CA VAL A 5 1.63 5.59 -3.44
C VAL A 5 1.04 6.42 -2.31
N ALA A 6 -0.03 5.92 -1.72
CA ALA A 6 -0.55 6.46 -0.48
C ALA A 6 -0.16 5.51 0.64
N LEU A 7 0.32 6.04 1.76
CA LEU A 7 0.58 5.27 2.96
C LEU A 7 -0.25 5.85 4.10
N CYS A 8 -1.15 5.07 4.65
CA CYS A 8 -2.06 5.49 5.70
C CYS A 8 -1.83 4.67 6.96
N ASP A 9 -1.39 5.34 8.02
CA ASP A 9 -1.07 4.71 9.29
C ASP A 9 -1.08 5.79 10.37
N ASP A 10 -1.75 5.55 11.50
CA ASP A 10 -1.78 6.51 12.60
C ASP A 10 -0.50 6.52 13.44
N ASP A 11 0.40 5.57 13.20
CA ASP A 11 1.74 5.53 13.81
C ASP A 11 2.76 6.09 12.83
N GLU A 12 3.10 7.37 13.01
CA GLU A 12 4.03 8.08 12.14
C GLU A 12 5.44 7.46 12.11
N LYS A 13 5.88 6.88 13.23
CA LYS A 13 7.23 6.30 13.31
C LYS A 13 7.37 5.08 12.40
N ILE A 14 6.42 4.17 12.46
CA ILE A 14 6.47 2.99 11.61
C ILE A 14 6.21 3.36 10.15
N ALA A 15 5.34 4.35 9.91
CA ALA A 15 5.09 4.85 8.57
C ALA A 15 6.37 5.36 7.92
N SER A 16 7.16 6.16 8.64
CA SER A 16 8.44 6.68 8.15
C SER A 16 9.41 5.56 7.78
N LYS A 17 9.48 4.53 8.62
CA LYS A 17 10.36 3.37 8.36
C LYS A 17 9.93 2.61 7.12
N ILE A 18 8.63 2.41 6.94
CA ILE A 18 8.09 1.71 5.78
C ILE A 18 8.36 2.52 4.50
N MET A 19 8.14 3.83 4.54
CA MET A 19 8.42 4.70 3.40
C MET A 19 9.87 4.65 2.98
N GLU A 20 10.79 4.72 3.94
CA GLU A 20 12.22 4.65 3.67
C GLU A 20 12.60 3.31 3.04
N ALA A 21 12.13 2.20 3.63
CA ALA A 21 12.40 0.87 3.11
C ALA A 21 11.84 0.70 1.69
N PHE A 22 10.64 1.20 1.46
CA PHE A 22 9.99 1.10 0.15
C PHE A 22 10.76 1.88 -0.92
N ASN A 23 11.14 3.11 -0.62
CA ASN A 23 11.93 3.93 -1.55
C ASN A 23 13.29 3.28 -1.87
N ASN A 24 13.96 2.75 -0.85
CA ASN A 24 15.25 2.10 -1.05
C ASN A 24 15.15 0.87 -1.95
N GLU A 25 14.11 0.06 -1.75
CA GLU A 25 13.90 -1.13 -2.59
C GLU A 25 13.54 -0.75 -4.04
N LEU A 26 12.71 0.27 -4.22
CA LEU A 26 12.38 0.74 -5.56
C LEU A 26 13.61 1.25 -6.29
N HIS A 27 14.46 2.03 -5.62
CA HIS A 27 15.69 2.53 -6.20
C HIS A 27 16.62 1.38 -6.60
N ALA A 28 16.68 0.32 -5.80
CA ALA A 28 17.47 -0.86 -6.12
C ALA A 28 17.00 -1.55 -7.40
N HIS A 29 15.76 -1.33 -7.80
CA HIS A 29 15.19 -1.85 -9.05
C HIS A 29 15.07 -0.78 -10.14
N ASN A 30 15.73 0.36 -9.95
CA ASN A 30 15.66 1.51 -10.86
C ASN A 30 14.25 2.03 -11.07
N LEU A 31 13.46 2.01 -9.99
CA LEU A 31 12.08 2.51 -9.97
C LEU A 31 11.98 3.68 -9.02
N GLU A 32 10.96 4.49 -9.22
CA GLU A 32 10.70 5.66 -8.38
C GLU A 32 9.26 5.64 -7.88
N ALA A 33 9.05 6.30 -6.74
CA ALA A 33 7.70 6.50 -6.21
C ALA A 33 7.58 7.87 -5.58
N THR A 34 6.37 8.43 -5.70
CA THR A 34 5.95 9.55 -4.88
C THR A 34 5.04 8.97 -3.82
N ILE A 35 5.39 9.12 -2.55
CA ILE A 35 4.63 8.56 -1.44
C ILE A 35 4.01 9.69 -0.64
N ASP A 36 2.68 9.72 -0.59
CA ASP A 36 1.94 10.65 0.25
C ASP A 36 1.54 9.93 1.53
N TYR A 37 1.85 10.54 2.67
CA TYR A 37 1.51 9.99 3.97
C TYR A 37 0.23 10.62 4.52
N TYR A 38 -0.64 9.78 5.06
CA TYR A 38 -1.89 10.18 5.72
C TYR A 38 -1.99 9.50 7.08
N SER A 39 -2.34 10.25 8.09
CA SER A 39 -2.47 9.71 9.46
C SER A 39 -3.85 9.12 9.75
N SER A 40 -4.81 9.29 8.83
CA SER A 40 -6.16 8.76 9.00
C SER A 40 -6.79 8.39 7.67
N GLY A 41 -7.72 7.42 7.71
CA GLY A 41 -8.36 6.92 6.50
C GLY A 41 -9.28 7.94 5.84
N ASP A 42 -9.99 8.74 6.61
CA ASP A 42 -10.90 9.75 6.07
C ASP A 42 -10.16 10.83 5.30
N VAL A 43 -8.96 11.24 5.75
CA VAL A 43 -8.15 12.21 5.02
C VAL A 43 -7.66 11.62 3.70
N LEU A 44 -7.22 10.36 3.71
CA LEU A 44 -6.81 9.67 2.49
C LEU A 44 -7.98 9.57 1.49
N ILE A 45 -9.16 9.19 1.96
CA ILE A 45 -10.34 9.07 1.09
C ILE A 45 -10.63 10.39 0.39
N GLU A 46 -10.59 11.51 1.11
CA GLU A 46 -10.80 12.81 0.50
C GLU A 46 -9.74 13.14 -0.55
N ALA A 47 -8.48 12.83 -0.27
CA ALA A 47 -7.39 13.04 -1.24
C ALA A 47 -7.56 12.16 -2.48
N ALA A 48 -8.02 10.92 -2.30
CA ALA A 48 -8.21 9.98 -3.40
C ALA A 48 -9.28 10.40 -4.39
N LYS A 49 -10.17 11.30 -4.01
CA LYS A 49 -11.16 11.86 -4.93
C LYS A 49 -10.54 12.76 -5.98
N GLU A 50 -9.37 13.31 -5.70
CA GLU A 50 -8.67 14.24 -6.57
C GLU A 50 -7.36 13.70 -7.13
N LYS A 51 -6.75 12.74 -6.45
CA LYS A 51 -5.48 12.15 -6.85
C LYS A 51 -5.64 10.66 -7.10
N HIS A 52 -5.06 10.17 -8.18
CA HIS A 52 -5.04 8.74 -8.46
C HIS A 52 -3.78 8.11 -7.85
N TYR A 53 -3.96 7.04 -7.07
CA TYR A 53 -2.87 6.26 -6.52
C TYR A 53 -2.82 4.90 -7.18
N ASN A 54 -1.62 4.46 -7.54
CA ASN A 54 -1.40 3.11 -8.07
C ASN A 54 -1.47 2.08 -6.95
N LEU A 55 -1.07 2.49 -5.74
CA LEU A 55 -0.90 1.62 -4.60
C LEU A 55 -1.29 2.35 -3.33
N ALA A 56 -2.02 1.68 -2.46
CA ALA A 56 -2.36 2.22 -1.14
C ALA A 56 -1.96 1.20 -0.07
N LEU A 57 -1.02 1.59 0.79
CA LEU A 57 -0.61 0.80 1.94
C LEU A 57 -1.42 1.29 3.14
N LEU A 58 -2.26 0.42 3.69
CA LEU A 58 -3.24 0.78 4.71
C LEU A 58 -3.04 -0.02 5.99
N ASP A 59 -2.81 0.67 7.09
CA ASP A 59 -2.84 0.06 8.41
C ASP A 59 -4.28 -0.40 8.70
N ILE A 60 -4.43 -1.65 9.12
CA ILE A 60 -5.75 -2.19 9.43
C ILE A 60 -6.30 -1.58 10.71
N ASP A 61 -5.46 -1.43 11.73
CA ASP A 61 -5.88 -1.00 13.07
C ASP A 61 -5.76 0.50 13.23
N MET A 62 -6.73 1.22 12.68
CA MET A 62 -6.83 2.67 12.77
C MET A 62 -8.20 3.10 13.28
N THR A 63 -8.29 4.34 13.78
CA THR A 63 -9.55 4.98 14.16
C THR A 63 -9.61 6.38 13.56
N PRO A 64 -10.80 6.93 13.27
CA PRO A 64 -12.13 6.33 13.37
C PRO A 64 -12.43 5.28 12.32
N LEU A 65 -11.78 5.33 11.14
CA LEU A 65 -11.94 4.33 10.09
C LEU A 65 -10.76 3.37 10.10
N ASN A 66 -11.03 2.06 10.14
CA ASN A 66 -9.97 1.06 10.04
C ASN A 66 -9.53 0.89 8.57
N GLY A 67 -8.49 0.08 8.36
CA GLY A 67 -7.94 -0.15 7.02
C GLY A 67 -8.92 -0.82 6.07
N PHE A 68 -9.81 -1.68 6.57
CA PHE A 68 -10.82 -2.33 5.72
C PHE A 68 -11.83 -1.32 5.19
N ASP A 69 -12.35 -0.45 6.05
CA ASP A 69 -13.28 0.60 5.65
C ASP A 69 -12.64 1.56 4.65
N THR A 70 -11.39 1.92 4.90
CA THR A 70 -10.63 2.79 4.02
C THR A 70 -10.43 2.14 2.65
N ALA A 71 -10.05 0.86 2.62
CA ALA A 71 -9.87 0.11 1.39
C ALA A 71 -11.14 0.06 0.56
N GLN A 72 -12.27 -0.20 1.21
CA GLN A 72 -13.56 -0.27 0.53
C GLN A 72 -13.90 1.06 -0.14
N SER A 73 -13.68 2.18 0.54
CA SER A 73 -13.92 3.51 0.01
C SER A 73 -12.97 3.83 -1.15
N ILE A 74 -11.69 3.50 -1.01
CA ILE A 74 -10.71 3.72 -2.07
C ILE A 74 -11.09 2.93 -3.32
N CYS A 75 -11.45 1.67 -3.17
CA CYS A 75 -11.83 0.82 -4.30
C CYS A 75 -13.11 1.32 -5.00
N SER A 76 -14.01 1.94 -4.27
CA SER A 76 -15.21 2.55 -4.84
C SER A 76 -14.88 3.79 -5.68
N ILE A 77 -13.84 4.52 -5.28
CA ILE A 77 -13.38 5.72 -6.01
C ILE A 77 -12.51 5.32 -7.20
N SER A 78 -11.62 4.36 -7.00
CA SER A 78 -10.62 3.94 -7.98
C SER A 78 -10.39 2.44 -7.89
N SER A 79 -11.06 1.68 -8.77
CA SER A 79 -11.03 0.21 -8.74
C SER A 79 -9.67 -0.37 -9.14
N ASP A 80 -8.80 0.41 -9.76
CA ASP A 80 -7.47 -0.04 -10.18
C ASP A 80 -6.36 0.28 -9.17
N THR A 81 -6.69 0.94 -8.06
CA THR A 81 -5.72 1.14 -6.98
C THR A 81 -5.48 -0.19 -6.28
N ARG A 82 -4.24 -0.63 -6.26
CA ARG A 82 -3.86 -1.88 -5.57
C ARG A 82 -3.79 -1.62 -4.08
N ILE A 83 -4.43 -2.49 -3.31
CA ILE A 83 -4.48 -2.37 -1.85
C ILE A 83 -3.44 -3.30 -1.23
N VAL A 84 -2.63 -2.75 -0.32
CA VAL A 84 -1.70 -3.51 0.52
C VAL A 84 -2.05 -3.21 1.96
N PHE A 85 -2.42 -4.24 2.71
CA PHE A 85 -2.68 -4.07 4.13
C PHE A 85 -1.39 -4.18 4.93
N VAL A 86 -1.25 -3.33 5.93
CA VAL A 86 -0.13 -3.33 6.86
C VAL A 86 -0.70 -3.54 8.25
N THR A 87 -0.19 -4.51 8.99
CA THR A 87 -0.77 -4.82 10.31
C THR A 87 0.26 -5.33 11.30
N SER A 88 0.04 -4.98 12.58
CA SER A 88 0.72 -5.60 13.71
C SER A 88 -0.10 -6.76 14.30
N HIS A 89 -1.30 -7.01 13.77
CA HIS A 89 -2.22 -8.05 14.24
C HIS A 89 -2.34 -9.16 13.22
N GLU A 90 -1.50 -10.20 13.35
CA GLU A 90 -1.46 -11.31 12.39
C GLU A 90 -2.77 -12.07 12.29
N GLU A 91 -3.57 -12.07 13.36
CA GLU A 91 -4.88 -12.72 13.38
C GLU A 91 -5.86 -12.08 12.39
N LEU A 92 -5.61 -10.87 11.96
CA LEU A 92 -6.48 -10.16 11.00
C LEU A 92 -6.17 -10.52 9.54
N VAL A 93 -5.10 -11.29 9.29
CA VAL A 93 -4.69 -11.64 7.94
C VAL A 93 -5.80 -12.33 7.15
N PHE A 94 -6.51 -13.26 7.78
CA PHE A 94 -7.59 -13.98 7.11
C PHE A 94 -8.73 -13.05 6.68
N ASP A 95 -8.96 -11.99 7.44
CA ASP A 95 -10.00 -11.01 7.10
C ASP A 95 -9.63 -10.19 5.86
N THR A 96 -8.34 -10.11 5.52
CA THR A 96 -7.89 -9.37 4.34
C THR A 96 -8.33 -10.01 3.03
N PHE A 97 -8.52 -11.31 3.00
CA PHE A 97 -8.87 -12.03 1.76
C PHE A 97 -10.20 -11.59 1.17
N GLU A 98 -11.10 -11.13 2.01
CA GLU A 98 -12.41 -10.62 1.60
C GLU A 98 -12.28 -9.39 0.69
N TYR A 99 -11.17 -8.64 0.84
CA TYR A 99 -10.91 -7.40 0.10
C TYR A 99 -9.98 -7.60 -1.09
N THR A 100 -9.61 -8.83 -1.39
CA THR A 100 -8.70 -9.21 -2.49
C THR A 100 -7.48 -8.28 -2.58
N PRO A 101 -6.69 -8.15 -1.50
CA PRO A 101 -5.55 -7.25 -1.51
C PRO A 101 -4.46 -7.73 -2.46
N PHE A 102 -3.67 -6.79 -2.98
CA PHE A 102 -2.51 -7.12 -3.78
C PHE A 102 -1.45 -7.84 -2.95
N TYR A 103 -1.29 -7.39 -1.69
CA TYR A 103 -0.33 -7.97 -0.76
C TYR A 103 -0.67 -7.54 0.66
N PHE A 104 -0.02 -8.12 1.66
CA PHE A 104 -0.07 -7.58 3.01
C PHE A 104 1.31 -7.65 3.65
N ILE A 105 1.58 -6.72 4.59
CA ILE A 105 2.85 -6.58 5.28
C ILE A 105 2.60 -6.66 6.78
N ARG A 106 3.35 -7.53 7.46
CA ARG A 106 3.35 -7.57 8.92
C ARG A 106 4.34 -6.52 9.43
N LYS A 107 3.89 -5.60 10.26
CA LYS A 107 4.74 -4.50 10.74
C LYS A 107 6.01 -4.99 11.40
N LYS A 108 5.93 -6.09 12.15
CA LYS A 108 7.08 -6.70 12.82
C LYS A 108 8.19 -7.10 11.83
N TYR A 109 7.83 -7.44 10.61
CA TYR A 109 8.75 -7.87 9.56
C TYR A 109 8.64 -6.97 8.32
N TYR A 110 8.49 -5.67 8.54
CA TYR A 110 8.21 -4.75 7.46
C TYR A 110 9.31 -4.71 6.39
N GLU A 111 10.56 -4.87 6.77
CA GLU A 111 11.66 -4.84 5.81
C GLU A 111 11.56 -5.98 4.80
N THR A 112 11.32 -7.20 5.29
CA THR A 112 11.10 -8.37 4.44
C THR A 112 9.82 -8.21 3.61
N GLY A 113 8.76 -7.70 4.22
CA GLY A 113 7.48 -7.46 3.54
C GLY A 113 7.60 -6.48 2.40
N VAL A 114 8.34 -5.40 2.61
CA VAL A 114 8.57 -4.37 1.58
C VAL A 114 9.37 -4.96 0.41
N LYS A 115 10.41 -5.75 0.69
CA LYS A 115 11.18 -6.40 -0.37
C LYS A 115 10.30 -7.30 -1.22
N LYS A 116 9.47 -8.11 -0.59
CA LYS A 116 8.55 -9.02 -1.30
C LYS A 116 7.51 -8.25 -2.10
N LEU A 117 7.01 -7.16 -1.54
CA LEU A 117 6.06 -6.29 -2.25
C LEU A 117 6.69 -5.72 -3.53
N VAL A 118 7.88 -5.16 -3.42
CA VAL A 118 8.56 -4.58 -4.58
C VAL A 118 8.86 -5.65 -5.64
N ASN A 119 9.28 -6.84 -5.22
CA ASN A 119 9.49 -7.95 -6.14
C ASN A 119 8.19 -8.33 -6.86
N LYS A 120 7.08 -8.37 -6.14
CA LYS A 120 5.78 -8.68 -6.72
C LYS A 120 5.35 -7.61 -7.72
N LEU A 121 5.52 -6.33 -7.37
CA LEU A 121 5.20 -5.22 -8.26
C LEU A 121 6.02 -5.28 -9.54
N THR A 122 7.33 -5.44 -9.41
CA THR A 122 8.25 -5.49 -10.53
C THR A 122 7.91 -6.65 -11.46
N HIS A 123 7.71 -7.83 -10.88
CA HIS A 123 7.42 -9.04 -11.66
C HIS A 123 6.08 -8.92 -12.38
N THR A 124 5.05 -8.46 -11.68
CA THR A 124 3.70 -8.31 -12.26
C THR A 124 3.71 -7.30 -13.40
N ASP A 125 4.34 -6.15 -13.20
CA ASP A 125 4.34 -5.09 -14.18
C ASP A 125 5.24 -5.41 -15.39
N LEU A 126 6.33 -6.14 -15.16
CA LEU A 126 7.15 -6.63 -16.27
C LEU A 126 6.38 -7.62 -17.14
N LEU A 127 5.63 -8.54 -16.53
CA LEU A 127 4.80 -9.48 -17.27
C LEU A 127 3.75 -8.75 -18.09
N THR A 128 3.11 -7.75 -17.53
CA THR A 128 2.13 -6.93 -18.23
C THR A 128 2.76 -6.22 -19.40
N THR A 129 3.95 -5.65 -19.22
CA THR A 129 4.69 -4.98 -20.27
C THR A 129 5.07 -5.96 -21.40
N SER A 130 5.51 -7.16 -21.03
CA SER A 130 5.88 -8.19 -21.99
C SER A 130 4.71 -8.63 -22.86
N VAL A 131 3.52 -8.69 -22.28
CA VAL A 131 2.31 -9.07 -23.01
C VAL A 131 1.96 -8.05 -24.10
N HIS A 132 2.31 -6.80 -23.90
CA HIS A 132 2.03 -5.72 -24.84
C HIS A 132 3.08 -5.57 -25.94
N LEU A 133 4.16 -6.31 -25.83
CA LEU A 133 5.19 -6.31 -26.88
C LEU A 133 4.83 -7.23 -28.02
#